data_247f1aafef39ebda0ea8c463fad65fec
#
_entry.id   247f1aafef39ebda0ea8c463fad65fec
#
_cell.length_a   1.000
_cell.length_b   1.000
_cell.length_c   1.000
_cell.angle_alpha   90.00
_cell.angle_beta   90.00
_cell.angle_gamma   90.00
#
_symmetry.space_group_name_H-M   'P 1'
#
loop_
_entity.id
_entity.type
_entity.pdbx_description
1 polymer ?
#
loop_
_entity_poly.entity_id
_entity_poly.type
_entity_poly.pdbx_seq_one_letter_code
_entity_poly.pdbx_strand_id
1 'polypeptide(L)'
;MADKSGKGGLVAVGVAAVLALTALFVQPWEGRKYTPYRDIVGVLTVCDGHTGPDIEQRKYTDAECDAFLQKDLEIAHKAIERCITAPLKPHEEAALTSAAFNIGPRVVCGSTLQKKANSGLPFCAELKKWVYAGGKVIRGLVRRREAEYQMCMGAA
;
A
#
# COMPACT_ATOMS: atom_id res chain seq x y z
N MET A 1 20.25 -24.53 -23.02
CA MET A 1 18.92 -24.06 -22.55
C MET A 1 19.08 -23.43 -21.18
N ALA A 2 18.97 -22.15 -21.10
CA ALA A 2 19.01 -21.46 -19.80
C ALA A 2 17.74 -21.78 -19.01
N ASP A 3 17.92 -22.30 -17.81
CA ASP A 3 16.84 -22.58 -16.86
C ASP A 3 16.07 -21.31 -16.53
N LYS A 4 14.83 -21.23 -17.01
CA LYS A 4 13.90 -20.11 -16.71
C LYS A 4 13.24 -20.21 -15.34
N SER A 5 13.50 -21.29 -14.59
CA SER A 5 12.84 -21.55 -13.31
C SER A 5 13.36 -20.68 -12.17
N GLY A 6 14.63 -20.25 -12.24
CA GLY A 6 15.24 -19.45 -11.16
C GLY A 6 14.76 -17.99 -11.07
N LYS A 7 14.35 -17.40 -12.21
CA LYS A 7 13.94 -15.98 -12.23
C LYS A 7 12.55 -15.77 -11.61
N GLY A 8 11.63 -16.70 -11.82
CA GLY A 8 10.28 -16.59 -11.26
C GLY A 8 10.26 -16.72 -9.74
N GLY A 9 11.06 -17.63 -9.17
CA GLY A 9 11.16 -17.81 -7.73
C GLY A 9 11.74 -16.59 -7.01
N LEU A 10 12.79 -15.97 -7.56
CA LEU A 10 13.41 -14.77 -6.99
C LEU A 10 12.46 -13.56 -6.99
N VAL A 11 11.69 -13.38 -8.08
CA VAL A 11 10.68 -12.31 -8.16
C VAL A 11 9.58 -12.54 -7.13
N ALA A 12 9.07 -13.75 -6.96
CA ALA A 12 8.04 -14.09 -5.99
C ALA A 12 8.50 -13.85 -4.54
N VAL A 13 9.75 -14.23 -4.20
CA VAL A 13 10.36 -13.96 -2.88
C VAL A 13 10.51 -12.46 -2.66
N GLY A 14 10.92 -11.70 -3.68
CA GLY A 14 11.04 -10.24 -3.61
C GLY A 14 9.71 -9.58 -3.31
N VAL A 15 8.63 -9.97 -3.99
CA VAL A 15 7.27 -9.43 -3.76
C VAL A 15 6.78 -9.79 -2.35
N ALA A 16 6.95 -11.03 -1.90
CA ALA A 16 6.57 -11.43 -0.55
C ALA A 16 7.27 -10.60 0.53
N ALA A 17 8.56 -10.32 0.36
CA ALA A 17 9.33 -9.49 1.28
C ALA A 17 8.82 -8.03 1.29
N VAL A 18 8.50 -7.48 0.13
CA VAL A 18 7.92 -6.13 0.00
C VAL A 18 6.58 -6.06 0.69
N LEU A 19 5.69 -7.03 0.48
CA LEU A 19 4.37 -7.07 1.11
C LEU A 19 4.47 -7.22 2.63
N ALA A 20 5.41 -8.04 3.14
CA ALA A 20 5.65 -8.16 4.57
C ALA A 20 6.14 -6.85 5.19
N LEU A 21 7.07 -6.17 4.54
CA LEU A 21 7.56 -4.86 4.97
C LEU A 21 6.41 -3.82 4.96
N THR A 22 5.59 -3.84 3.93
CA THR A 22 4.43 -2.96 3.82
C THR A 22 3.42 -3.22 4.93
N ALA A 23 3.11 -4.48 5.24
CA ALA A 23 2.18 -4.85 6.30
C ALA A 23 2.65 -4.35 7.68
N LEU A 24 3.93 -4.54 8.01
CA LEU A 24 4.52 -4.02 9.24
C LEU A 24 4.42 -2.50 9.35
N PHE A 25 4.60 -1.80 8.25
CA PHE A 25 4.48 -0.34 8.20
C PHE A 25 3.03 0.12 8.34
N VAL A 26 2.09 -0.55 7.66
CA VAL A 26 0.67 -0.14 7.58
C VAL A 26 -0.09 -0.40 8.88
N GLN A 27 0.15 -1.52 9.55
CA GLN A 27 -0.63 -1.93 10.73
C GLN A 27 -0.78 -0.84 11.81
N PRO A 28 0.27 -0.12 12.23
CA PRO A 28 0.12 0.92 13.24
C PRO A 28 -0.79 2.08 12.84
N TRP A 29 -0.97 2.30 11.54
CA TRP A 29 -1.78 3.39 11.02
C TRP A 29 -3.27 3.07 10.95
N GLU A 30 -3.66 1.78 10.83
CA GLU A 30 -5.03 1.41 10.48
C GLU A 30 -5.96 1.23 11.69
N GLY A 31 -5.44 0.97 12.89
CA GLY A 31 -6.28 0.80 14.08
C GLY A 31 -7.25 -0.38 13.92
N ARG A 32 -6.72 -1.60 14.00
CA ARG A 32 -7.47 -2.85 13.77
C ARG A 32 -8.73 -2.96 14.61
N LYS A 33 -9.86 -3.27 13.95
CA LYS A 33 -11.16 -3.54 14.60
C LYS A 33 -11.65 -4.94 14.24
N TYR A 34 -11.87 -5.75 15.27
CA TYR A 34 -12.21 -7.16 15.10
C TYR A 34 -13.68 -7.42 14.80
N THR A 35 -14.57 -6.44 15.05
CA THR A 35 -15.99 -6.55 14.79
C THR A 35 -16.36 -5.62 13.64
N PRO A 36 -17.12 -6.09 12.64
CA PRO A 36 -17.54 -5.24 11.52
C PRO A 36 -18.29 -4.00 11.98
N TYR A 37 -18.02 -2.90 11.33
CA TYR A 37 -18.66 -1.61 11.55
C TYR A 37 -18.91 -0.91 10.22
N ARG A 38 -19.80 0.08 10.23
CA ARG A 38 -19.95 0.96 9.07
C ARG A 38 -19.08 2.19 9.26
N ASP A 39 -18.33 2.53 8.22
CA ASP A 39 -17.52 3.73 8.23
C ASP A 39 -18.38 5.00 8.07
N ILE A 40 -17.75 6.18 8.02
CA ILE A 40 -18.44 7.47 7.93
C ILE A 40 -19.28 7.65 6.67
N VAL A 41 -19.05 6.85 5.63
CA VAL A 41 -19.84 6.85 4.39
C VAL A 41 -20.76 5.62 4.28
N GLY A 42 -20.87 4.84 5.35
CA GLY A 42 -21.79 3.69 5.44
C GLY A 42 -21.27 2.39 4.85
N VAL A 43 -19.99 2.30 4.50
CA VAL A 43 -19.39 1.09 3.96
C VAL A 43 -19.04 0.13 5.09
N LEU A 44 -19.48 -1.15 4.95
CA LEU A 44 -19.16 -2.20 5.91
C LEU A 44 -17.66 -2.50 5.88
N THR A 45 -17.03 -2.42 7.04
CA THR A 45 -15.58 -2.44 7.19
C THR A 45 -15.19 -3.30 8.39
N VAL A 46 -14.05 -3.98 8.33
CA VAL A 46 -13.51 -4.79 9.43
C VAL A 46 -11.98 -4.83 9.39
N CYS A 47 -11.36 -5.26 10.46
CA CYS A 47 -9.91 -5.45 10.59
C CYS A 47 -9.14 -4.15 10.33
N ASP A 48 -8.22 -4.15 9.38
CA ASP A 48 -7.38 -3.00 9.03
C ASP A 48 -7.99 -2.20 7.85
N GLY A 49 -9.28 -1.94 7.92
CA GLY A 49 -9.98 -1.20 6.89
C GLY A 49 -10.44 -2.06 5.70
N HIS A 50 -10.49 -3.39 5.85
CA HIS A 50 -11.00 -4.28 4.81
C HIS A 50 -12.48 -4.03 4.55
N THR A 51 -12.85 -3.90 3.27
CA THR A 51 -14.23 -3.78 2.80
C THR A 51 -14.50 -4.87 1.77
N GLY A 52 -15.76 -5.27 1.63
CA GLY A 52 -16.13 -6.23 0.60
C GLY A 52 -17.33 -7.09 0.98
N PRO A 53 -17.86 -7.86 0.02
CA PRO A 53 -19.01 -8.73 0.24
C PRO A 53 -18.69 -9.99 1.05
N ASP A 54 -17.41 -10.26 1.30
CA ASP A 54 -16.91 -11.38 2.09
C ASP A 54 -16.93 -11.14 3.61
N ILE A 55 -17.36 -9.96 4.07
CA ILE A 55 -17.47 -9.65 5.50
C ILE A 55 -18.74 -10.27 6.08
N GLU A 56 -18.56 -11.11 7.10
CA GLU A 56 -19.64 -11.69 7.89
C GLU A 56 -19.83 -10.91 9.19
N GLN A 57 -21.05 -10.86 9.70
CA GLN A 57 -21.38 -10.20 10.98
C GLN A 57 -20.97 -11.09 12.14
N ARG A 58 -19.67 -11.08 12.45
CA ARG A 58 -19.05 -11.82 13.56
C ARG A 58 -17.74 -11.19 13.97
N LYS A 59 -17.21 -11.62 15.10
CA LYS A 59 -15.86 -11.24 15.52
C LYS A 59 -14.80 -11.98 14.68
N TYR A 60 -13.78 -11.26 14.25
CA TYR A 60 -12.64 -11.79 13.51
C TYR A 60 -11.42 -11.98 14.41
N THR A 61 -10.56 -12.92 14.06
CA THR A 61 -9.28 -13.18 14.74
C THR A 61 -8.16 -12.36 14.11
N ASP A 62 -7.02 -12.27 14.80
CA ASP A 62 -5.81 -11.64 14.23
C ASP A 62 -5.38 -12.30 12.94
N ALA A 63 -5.39 -13.64 12.89
CA ALA A 63 -5.02 -14.39 11.68
C ALA A 63 -5.92 -14.06 10.48
N GLU A 64 -7.22 -13.93 10.71
CA GLU A 64 -8.17 -13.53 9.67
C GLU A 64 -7.94 -12.10 9.21
N CYS A 65 -7.68 -11.18 10.13
CA CYS A 65 -7.34 -9.79 9.80
C CYS A 65 -6.02 -9.70 9.03
N ASP A 66 -5.02 -10.49 9.39
CA ASP A 66 -3.76 -10.56 8.67
C ASP A 66 -3.96 -11.04 7.22
N ALA A 67 -4.83 -12.04 7.03
CA ALA A 67 -5.17 -12.54 5.70
C ALA A 67 -5.89 -11.50 4.85
N PHE A 68 -6.81 -10.73 5.41
CA PHE A 68 -7.46 -9.62 4.71
C PHE A 68 -6.45 -8.54 4.34
N LEU A 69 -5.60 -8.14 5.27
CA LEU A 69 -4.56 -7.13 5.00
C LEU A 69 -3.62 -7.58 3.88
N GLN A 70 -3.16 -8.83 3.91
CA GLN A 70 -2.31 -9.39 2.88
C GLN A 70 -2.98 -9.29 1.50
N LYS A 71 -4.24 -9.70 1.40
CA LYS A 71 -5.02 -9.63 0.15
C LYS A 71 -5.18 -8.20 -0.34
N ASP A 72 -5.51 -7.28 0.55
CA ASP A 72 -5.71 -5.87 0.19
C ASP A 72 -4.40 -5.21 -0.23
N LEU A 73 -3.28 -5.55 0.40
CA LEU A 73 -1.95 -5.08 -0.01
C LEU A 73 -1.52 -5.67 -1.36
N GLU A 74 -1.87 -6.92 -1.66
CA GLU A 74 -1.62 -7.51 -2.97
C GLU A 74 -2.36 -6.76 -4.07
N ILE A 75 -3.61 -6.37 -3.81
CA ILE A 75 -4.41 -5.56 -4.75
C ILE A 75 -3.75 -4.19 -4.97
N ALA A 76 -3.33 -3.53 -3.91
CA ALA A 76 -2.62 -2.25 -4.00
C ALA A 76 -1.29 -2.38 -4.76
N HIS A 77 -0.53 -3.44 -4.48
CA HIS A 77 0.75 -3.71 -5.15
C HIS A 77 0.61 -3.93 -6.66
N LYS A 78 -0.50 -4.51 -7.11
CA LYS A 78 -0.77 -4.68 -8.54
C LYS A 78 -0.81 -3.34 -9.30
N ALA A 79 -1.22 -2.26 -8.65
CA ALA A 79 -1.15 -0.93 -9.25
C ALA A 79 0.29 -0.48 -9.48
N ILE A 80 1.20 -0.78 -8.53
CA ILE A 80 2.62 -0.49 -8.68
C ILE A 80 3.19 -1.30 -9.85
N GLU A 81 2.94 -2.59 -9.91
CA GLU A 81 3.40 -3.45 -11.01
C GLU A 81 2.91 -2.96 -12.37
N ARG A 82 1.65 -2.52 -12.44
CA ARG A 82 1.04 -2.08 -13.70
C ARG A 82 1.56 -0.71 -14.17
N CYS A 83 1.77 0.21 -13.24
CA CYS A 83 2.00 1.62 -13.58
C CYS A 83 3.46 2.06 -13.46
N ILE A 84 4.27 1.40 -12.63
CA ILE A 84 5.69 1.71 -12.48
C ILE A 84 6.50 0.69 -13.26
N THR A 85 7.13 1.13 -14.34
CA THR A 85 7.93 0.28 -15.23
C THR A 85 9.42 0.31 -14.92
N ALA A 86 9.88 1.33 -14.20
CA ALA A 86 11.25 1.43 -13.74
C ALA A 86 11.50 0.48 -12.55
N PRO A 87 12.75 -0.03 -12.40
CA PRO A 87 13.08 -0.84 -11.24
C PRO A 87 12.98 -0.02 -9.95
N LEU A 88 12.37 -0.60 -8.92
CA LEU A 88 12.21 -0.01 -7.59
C LEU A 88 13.04 -0.77 -6.57
N LYS A 89 13.62 -0.06 -5.62
CA LYS A 89 14.19 -0.67 -4.42
C LYS A 89 13.05 -1.19 -3.52
N PRO A 90 13.25 -2.23 -2.70
CA PRO A 90 12.19 -2.78 -1.85
C PRO A 90 11.50 -1.75 -0.97
N HIS A 91 12.23 -0.83 -0.37
CA HIS A 91 11.67 0.23 0.47
C HIS A 91 10.87 1.27 -0.33
N GLU A 92 11.27 1.57 -1.56
CA GLU A 92 10.50 2.41 -2.47
C GLU A 92 9.17 1.75 -2.84
N GLU A 93 9.22 0.49 -3.23
CA GLU A 93 8.06 -0.30 -3.60
C GLU A 93 7.07 -0.47 -2.44
N ALA A 94 7.56 -0.73 -1.23
CA ALA A 94 6.75 -0.81 -0.03
C ALA A 94 6.05 0.52 0.30
N ALA A 95 6.76 1.63 0.18
CA ALA A 95 6.19 2.96 0.42
C ALA A 95 5.08 3.29 -0.58
N LEU A 96 5.28 3.00 -1.85
CA LEU A 96 4.27 3.20 -2.89
C LEU A 96 3.06 2.28 -2.70
N THR A 97 3.28 1.03 -2.30
CA THR A 97 2.21 0.09 -2.00
C THR A 97 1.37 0.57 -0.82
N SER A 98 2.00 1.07 0.24
CA SER A 98 1.30 1.68 1.38
C SER A 98 0.45 2.87 0.94
N ALA A 99 0.98 3.76 0.13
CA ALA A 99 0.24 4.90 -0.38
C ALA A 99 -0.96 4.46 -1.24
N ALA A 100 -0.76 3.52 -2.15
CA ALA A 100 -1.84 2.99 -3.00
C ALA A 100 -2.92 2.29 -2.17
N PHE A 101 -2.54 1.56 -1.13
CA PHE A 101 -3.49 0.96 -0.18
C PHE A 101 -4.32 2.03 0.54
N ASN A 102 -3.69 3.10 1.01
CA ASN A 102 -4.36 4.14 1.80
C ASN A 102 -5.25 5.08 0.96
N ILE A 103 -4.79 5.51 -0.20
CA ILE A 103 -5.44 6.56 -1.00
C ILE A 103 -5.80 6.14 -2.42
N GLY A 104 -5.62 4.88 -2.75
CA GLY A 104 -5.97 4.33 -4.05
C GLY A 104 -4.86 4.39 -5.10
N PRO A 105 -5.09 3.75 -6.26
CA PRO A 105 -4.04 3.55 -7.28
C PRO A 105 -3.61 4.83 -8.01
N ARG A 106 -4.37 5.90 -7.93
CA ARG A 106 -4.07 7.19 -8.60
C ARG A 106 -2.72 7.78 -8.18
N VAL A 107 -2.25 7.45 -6.98
CA VAL A 107 -0.94 7.93 -6.50
C VAL A 107 0.20 7.46 -7.39
N VAL A 108 0.06 6.32 -8.03
CA VAL A 108 1.07 5.73 -8.93
C VAL A 108 0.61 5.64 -10.39
N CYS A 109 -0.68 5.72 -10.67
CA CYS A 109 -1.23 5.60 -12.02
C CYS A 109 -1.78 6.95 -12.50
N GLY A 110 -1.16 7.55 -13.51
CA GLY A 110 -1.56 8.84 -14.07
C GLY A 110 -1.05 10.05 -13.31
N SER A 111 -0.14 9.87 -12.36
CA SER A 111 0.39 10.93 -11.51
C SER A 111 1.75 11.47 -11.98
N THR A 112 2.14 12.61 -11.43
CA THR A 112 3.51 13.12 -11.61
C THR A 112 4.54 12.17 -11.01
N LEU A 113 4.20 11.49 -9.90
CA LEU A 113 5.06 10.47 -9.30
C LEU A 113 5.37 9.36 -10.31
N GLN A 114 4.36 8.84 -11.00
CA GLN A 114 4.54 7.83 -12.04
C GLN A 114 5.50 8.30 -13.13
N LYS A 115 5.29 9.51 -13.64
CA LYS A 115 6.14 10.08 -14.70
C LYS A 115 7.59 10.18 -14.27
N LYS A 116 7.83 10.68 -13.07
CA LYS A 116 9.19 10.81 -12.51
C LYS A 116 9.85 9.46 -12.30
N ALA A 117 9.16 8.52 -11.66
CA ALA A 117 9.68 7.18 -11.42
C ALA A 117 10.07 6.48 -12.73
N ASN A 118 9.17 6.49 -13.71
CA ASN A 118 9.40 5.84 -15.00
C ASN A 118 10.45 6.55 -15.87
N SER A 119 10.78 7.79 -15.56
CA SER A 119 11.86 8.55 -16.23
C SER A 119 13.18 8.49 -15.49
N GLY A 120 13.28 7.72 -14.40
CA GLY A 120 14.48 7.62 -13.58
C GLY A 120 14.79 8.87 -12.76
N LEU A 121 13.79 9.74 -12.53
CA LEU A 121 13.92 10.94 -11.73
C LEU A 121 13.55 10.67 -10.26
N PRO A 122 14.06 11.46 -9.30
CA PRO A 122 13.62 11.37 -7.91
C PRO A 122 12.11 11.59 -7.79
N PHE A 123 11.40 10.66 -7.16
CA PHE A 123 9.94 10.66 -7.08
C PHE A 123 9.37 10.62 -5.67
N CYS A 124 10.14 10.24 -4.67
CA CYS A 124 9.62 10.03 -3.31
C CYS A 124 8.93 11.27 -2.72
N ALA A 125 9.45 12.48 -3.00
CA ALA A 125 8.87 13.73 -2.52
C ALA A 125 7.45 13.98 -3.06
N GLU A 126 7.07 13.38 -4.18
CA GLU A 126 5.73 13.50 -4.75
C GLU A 126 4.67 12.89 -3.83
N LEU A 127 5.01 11.92 -2.98
CA LEU A 127 4.11 11.37 -1.97
C LEU A 127 3.51 12.45 -1.06
N LYS A 128 4.29 13.46 -0.70
CA LYS A 128 3.88 14.54 0.22
C LYS A 128 2.75 15.42 -0.31
N LYS A 129 2.45 15.36 -1.59
CA LYS A 129 1.36 16.13 -2.20
C LYS A 129 -0.02 15.50 -1.95
N TRP A 130 -0.08 14.25 -1.52
CA TRP A 130 -1.30 13.47 -1.34
C TRP A 130 -1.85 13.57 0.08
N VAL A 131 -2.23 14.79 0.49
CA VAL A 131 -2.60 15.13 1.86
C VAL A 131 -3.99 15.75 1.97
N TYR A 132 -4.76 15.75 0.88
CA TYR A 132 -6.08 16.38 0.83
C TYR A 132 -7.21 15.34 0.91
N ALA A 133 -8.26 15.68 1.64
CA ALA A 133 -9.55 15.01 1.59
C ALA A 133 -10.65 16.09 1.67
N GLY A 134 -11.66 15.99 0.80
CA GLY A 134 -12.71 16.99 0.71
C GLY A 134 -12.19 18.42 0.45
N GLY A 135 -11.10 18.54 -0.30
CA GLY A 135 -10.47 19.83 -0.63
C GLY A 135 -9.67 20.49 0.51
N LYS A 136 -9.49 19.77 1.63
CA LYS A 136 -8.76 20.27 2.81
C LYS A 136 -7.55 19.40 3.11
N VAL A 137 -6.49 20.03 3.63
CA VAL A 137 -5.33 19.30 4.16
C VAL A 137 -5.72 18.58 5.44
N ILE A 138 -5.44 17.28 5.51
CA ILE A 138 -5.74 16.43 6.67
C ILE A 138 -4.43 16.07 7.37
N ARG A 139 -4.32 16.40 8.66
CA ARG A 139 -3.10 16.18 9.46
C ARG A 139 -2.65 14.71 9.48
N GLY A 140 -3.59 13.78 9.57
CA GLY A 140 -3.29 12.34 9.51
C GLY A 140 -2.66 11.94 8.19
N LEU A 141 -3.15 12.50 7.07
CA LEU A 141 -2.57 12.24 5.74
C LEU A 141 -1.17 12.87 5.62
N VAL A 142 -0.96 14.05 6.17
CA VAL A 142 0.38 14.69 6.19
C VAL A 142 1.39 13.78 6.91
N ARG A 143 1.04 13.30 8.10
CA ARG A 143 1.91 12.41 8.88
C ARG A 143 2.16 11.08 8.16
N ARG A 144 1.13 10.50 7.56
CA ARG A 144 1.25 9.25 6.81
C ARG A 144 2.17 9.40 5.61
N ARG A 145 1.97 10.45 4.82
CA ARG A 145 2.83 10.74 3.64
C ARG A 145 4.27 11.03 4.03
N GLU A 146 4.49 11.72 5.14
CA GLU A 146 5.86 11.93 5.63
C GLU A 146 6.55 10.62 6.00
N ALA A 147 5.85 9.73 6.72
CA ALA A 147 6.38 8.41 7.06
C ALA A 147 6.67 7.55 5.82
N GLU A 148 5.78 7.56 4.83
CA GLU A 148 5.98 6.88 3.55
C GLU A 148 7.15 7.48 2.77
N TYR A 149 7.28 8.81 2.77
CA TYR A 149 8.42 9.49 2.16
C TYR A 149 9.74 9.03 2.79
N GLN A 150 9.83 8.99 4.11
CA GLN A 150 11.03 8.53 4.80
C GLN A 150 11.36 7.07 4.44
N MET A 151 10.37 6.20 4.41
CA MET A 151 10.56 4.81 3.97
C MET A 151 11.02 4.75 2.51
N CYS A 152 10.42 5.53 1.63
CA CYS A 152 10.77 5.61 0.22
C CYS A 152 12.22 6.04 0.03
N MET A 153 12.71 6.97 0.87
CA MET A 153 14.10 7.44 0.86
C MET A 153 15.08 6.46 1.50
N GLY A 154 14.60 5.34 2.07
CA GLY A 154 15.43 4.35 2.74
C GLY A 154 15.81 4.72 4.17
N ALA A 155 15.17 5.73 4.77
CA ALA A 155 15.29 6.01 6.19
C ALA A 155 14.40 5.06 6.99
N ALA A 156 14.97 4.44 7.99
CA ALA A 156 14.25 3.49 8.85
C ALA A 156 13.29 4.21 9.80
#